data_2b337fef5ddc9e23c9d5d8a83ed31890
#
_entry.id   2b337fef5ddc9e23c9d5d8a83ed31890
#
_cell.length_a   1.000
_cell.length_b   1.000
_cell.length_c   1.000
_cell.angle_alpha   90.00
_cell.angle_beta   90.00
_cell.angle_gamma   90.00
#
_symmetry.space_group_name_H-M   'P 1'
#
loop_
_entity.id
_entity.type
_entity.pdbx_description
1 polymer ?
#
loop_
_entity_poly.entity_id
_entity_poly.type
_entity_poly.pdbx_seq_one_letter_code
_entity_poly.pdbx_strand_id
1 'polypeptide(L)'
;IVLEFLKVKRTNIKWLSNTLKQLQSTLICLQNDEIAEEYTTFLSHFRLDKKNDVLEFSFHSSIKDCYIQLKNNFTKLKLENYIEFESIYTIRFYEWLEYNINIFNIYNNQKYSTIEIELDKLVEKFASSYNHKKKKFEVPPSYLMYKNFKNKVLEVAKNELKAKFDIYFEYEEKKVNRAVKSLKITILKNGDKI
;
A
#
# COMPACT_ATOMS: atom_id res chain seq x y z
N ILE A 1 18.94 5.99 8.65
CA ILE A 1 17.67 6.09 9.43
C ILE A 1 17.94 5.53 10.81
N VAL A 2 17.55 6.25 11.85
CA VAL A 2 17.62 5.79 13.24
C VAL A 2 16.50 4.77 13.48
N LEU A 3 16.81 3.64 14.11
CA LEU A 3 15.83 2.56 14.32
C LEU A 3 14.66 3.00 15.22
N GLU A 4 14.90 3.96 16.12
CA GLU A 4 13.86 4.57 16.94
C GLU A 4 12.76 5.20 16.08
N PHE A 5 13.12 5.91 15.01
CA PHE A 5 12.16 6.47 14.05
C PHE A 5 11.27 5.39 13.43
N LEU A 6 11.82 4.20 13.15
CA LEU A 6 11.07 3.07 12.62
C LEU A 6 10.30 2.28 13.70
N LYS A 7 10.33 2.74 14.96
CA LYS A 7 9.72 2.04 16.12
C LYS A 7 10.18 0.58 16.25
N VAL A 8 11.38 0.25 15.75
CA VAL A 8 11.95 -1.10 15.83
C VAL A 8 12.59 -1.31 17.19
N LYS A 9 12.01 -2.18 18.00
CA LYS A 9 12.61 -2.59 19.27
C LYS A 9 13.89 -3.41 19.04
N ARG A 10 14.88 -3.30 19.94
CA ARG A 10 16.14 -4.08 19.87
C ARG A 10 15.90 -5.60 19.79
N THR A 11 14.83 -6.09 20.40
CA THR A 11 14.41 -7.50 20.31
C THR A 11 14.06 -7.93 18.87
N ASN A 12 13.69 -6.99 18.01
CA ASN A 12 13.27 -7.25 16.64
C ASN A 12 14.41 -7.04 15.60
N ILE A 13 15.63 -6.73 16.02
CA ILE A 13 16.77 -6.49 15.11
C ILE A 13 17.05 -7.70 14.21
N LYS A 14 16.92 -8.92 14.75
CA LYS A 14 17.11 -10.15 13.95
C LYS A 14 16.07 -10.27 12.85
N TRP A 15 14.81 -9.97 13.16
CA TRP A 15 13.73 -9.92 12.17
C TRP A 15 14.01 -8.86 11.11
N LEU A 16 14.35 -7.64 11.50
CA LEU A 16 14.70 -6.56 10.57
C LEU A 16 15.86 -6.97 9.64
N SER A 17 16.93 -7.54 10.20
CA SER A 17 18.07 -8.03 9.40
C SER A 17 17.65 -9.06 8.36
N ASN A 18 16.80 -10.01 8.73
CA ASN A 18 16.28 -11.02 7.79
C ASN A 18 15.39 -10.39 6.70
N THR A 19 14.53 -9.45 7.07
CA THR A 19 13.69 -8.72 6.12
C THR A 19 14.52 -7.93 5.10
N LEU A 20 15.57 -7.25 5.56
CA LEU A 20 16.49 -6.51 4.69
C LEU A 20 17.26 -7.44 3.72
N LYS A 21 17.70 -8.61 4.20
CA LYS A 21 18.32 -9.64 3.35
C LYS A 21 17.34 -10.16 2.29
N GLN A 22 16.11 -10.43 2.66
CA GLN A 22 15.08 -10.83 1.71
C GLN A 22 14.84 -9.74 0.66
N LEU A 23 14.70 -8.50 1.09
CA LEU A 23 14.52 -7.36 0.18
C LEU A 23 15.71 -7.21 -0.78
N GLN A 24 16.95 -7.35 -0.29
CA GLN A 24 18.15 -7.29 -1.10
C GLN A 24 18.28 -8.47 -2.08
N SER A 25 17.72 -9.64 -1.75
CA SER A 25 17.74 -10.82 -2.62
C SER A 25 16.54 -10.93 -3.55
N THR A 26 15.54 -10.06 -3.41
CA THR A 26 14.35 -10.06 -4.27
C THR A 26 14.68 -9.43 -5.61
N LEU A 27 14.55 -10.21 -6.68
CA LEU A 27 14.77 -9.74 -8.04
C LEU A 27 13.57 -8.91 -8.50
N ILE A 28 13.88 -7.77 -9.14
CA ILE A 28 12.95 -6.91 -9.85
C ILE A 28 13.23 -7.08 -11.34
N CYS A 29 12.24 -7.49 -12.10
CA CYS A 29 12.32 -7.54 -13.55
C CYS A 29 12.20 -6.12 -14.11
N LEU A 30 13.21 -5.67 -14.82
CA LEU A 30 13.20 -4.40 -15.55
C LEU A 30 12.79 -4.61 -16.99
N GLN A 31 13.25 -5.70 -17.62
CA GLN A 31 12.89 -6.09 -18.97
C GLN A 31 12.81 -7.63 -19.04
N ASN A 32 11.81 -8.12 -19.75
CA ASN A 32 11.70 -9.54 -20.06
C ASN A 32 10.86 -9.69 -21.34
N ASP A 33 11.55 -9.67 -22.46
CA ASP A 33 10.98 -9.81 -23.80
C ASP A 33 11.87 -10.70 -24.67
N GLU A 34 11.60 -10.77 -25.96
CA GLU A 34 12.38 -11.57 -26.91
C GLU A 34 13.79 -11.02 -27.15
N ILE A 35 14.09 -9.79 -26.74
CA ILE A 35 15.36 -9.11 -26.98
C ILE A 35 16.29 -9.26 -25.79
N ALA A 36 15.76 -9.11 -24.56
CA ALA A 36 16.58 -9.13 -23.35
C ALA A 36 15.80 -9.52 -22.10
N GLU A 37 16.53 -10.10 -21.14
CA GLU A 37 16.09 -10.25 -19.75
C GLU A 37 16.98 -9.38 -18.87
N GLU A 38 16.39 -8.40 -18.16
CA GLU A 38 17.11 -7.55 -17.23
C GLU A 38 16.46 -7.59 -15.85
N TYR A 39 17.27 -7.88 -14.84
CA TYR A 39 16.85 -7.96 -13.45
C TYR A 39 17.78 -7.13 -12.58
N THR A 40 17.21 -6.57 -11.51
CA THR A 40 17.95 -5.86 -10.47
C THR A 40 17.38 -6.20 -9.09
N THR A 41 17.89 -5.57 -8.05
CA THR A 41 17.37 -5.68 -6.69
C THR A 41 17.00 -4.30 -6.14
N PHE A 42 16.14 -4.23 -5.12
CA PHE A 42 15.81 -2.95 -4.48
C PHE A 42 17.03 -2.30 -3.82
N LEU A 43 17.76 -3.07 -3.03
CA LEU A 43 18.91 -2.58 -2.29
C LEU A 43 20.20 -3.11 -2.91
N SER A 44 21.10 -2.22 -3.26
CA SER A 44 22.48 -2.57 -3.60
C SER A 44 23.30 -2.87 -2.35
N HIS A 45 22.99 -2.20 -1.24
CA HIS A 45 23.70 -2.34 0.02
C HIS A 45 22.81 -1.97 1.19
N PHE A 46 23.00 -2.64 2.32
CA PHE A 46 22.55 -2.15 3.62
C PHE A 46 23.56 -2.47 4.72
N ARG A 47 23.61 -1.60 5.74
CA ARG A 47 24.38 -1.76 6.98
C ARG A 47 23.49 -1.49 8.16
N LEU A 48 23.38 -2.46 9.04
CA LEU A 48 22.68 -2.35 10.31
C LEU A 48 23.69 -2.18 11.44
N ASP A 49 23.89 -0.94 11.89
CA ASP A 49 24.74 -0.62 13.03
C ASP A 49 23.96 -0.88 14.32
N LYS A 50 24.23 -2.02 14.94
CA LYS A 50 23.55 -2.47 16.16
C LYS A 50 24.01 -1.72 17.41
N LYS A 51 25.16 -1.04 17.35
CA LYS A 51 25.71 -0.28 18.48
C LYS A 51 25.04 1.09 18.57
N ASN A 52 24.88 1.74 17.42
CA ASN A 52 24.34 3.08 17.31
C ASN A 52 22.85 3.11 16.91
N ASP A 53 22.21 1.92 16.75
CA ASP A 53 20.83 1.78 16.33
C ASP A 53 20.51 2.51 15.01
N VAL A 54 21.43 2.40 14.03
CA VAL A 54 21.33 3.08 12.74
C VAL A 54 21.25 2.06 11.60
N LEU A 55 20.29 2.27 10.69
CA LEU A 55 20.19 1.59 9.42
C LEU A 55 20.65 2.51 8.29
N GLU A 56 21.69 2.10 7.58
CA GLU A 56 22.15 2.71 6.33
C GLU A 56 21.77 1.79 5.17
N PHE A 57 21.31 2.35 4.07
CA PHE A 57 21.04 1.57 2.88
C PHE A 57 21.18 2.41 1.60
N SER A 58 21.40 1.72 0.48
CA SER A 58 21.45 2.32 -0.84
C SER A 58 20.55 1.53 -1.80
N PHE A 59 19.78 2.25 -2.59
CA PHE A 59 19.04 1.65 -3.70
C PHE A 59 19.99 1.28 -4.84
N HIS A 60 19.63 0.26 -5.62
CA HIS A 60 20.38 -0.06 -6.82
C HIS A 60 20.26 1.09 -7.84
N SER A 61 21.36 1.39 -8.54
CA SER A 61 21.41 2.51 -9.50
C SER A 61 20.38 2.40 -10.62
N SER A 62 20.12 1.19 -11.11
CA SER A 62 19.13 0.94 -12.18
C SER A 62 17.70 1.33 -11.85
N ILE A 63 17.36 1.43 -10.56
CA ILE A 63 16.00 1.83 -10.12
C ILE A 63 15.97 3.20 -9.44
N LYS A 64 17.12 3.86 -9.37
CA LYS A 64 17.25 5.16 -8.68
C LYS A 64 16.25 6.19 -9.23
N ASP A 65 16.11 6.26 -10.52
CA ASP A 65 15.24 7.23 -11.19
C ASP A 65 13.75 6.95 -10.97
N CYS A 66 13.40 5.71 -10.56
CA CYS A 66 12.04 5.34 -10.16
C CYS A 66 11.65 5.87 -8.77
N TYR A 67 12.62 6.29 -7.95
CA TYR A 67 12.38 6.71 -6.55
C TYR A 67 12.88 8.11 -6.23
N ILE A 68 13.78 8.67 -7.03
CA ILE A 68 14.42 9.96 -6.77
C ILE A 68 14.11 10.92 -7.89
N GLN A 69 13.73 12.17 -7.55
CA GLN A 69 13.46 13.25 -8.50
C GLN A 69 12.32 12.95 -9.48
N LEU A 70 11.30 12.22 -9.02
CA LEU A 70 10.08 12.02 -9.81
C LEU A 70 9.44 13.38 -10.11
N LYS A 71 9.26 13.68 -11.41
CA LYS A 71 8.66 14.94 -11.87
C LYS A 71 7.17 14.81 -12.18
N ASN A 72 6.75 13.63 -12.66
CA ASN A 72 5.38 13.37 -13.10
C ASN A 72 4.92 11.97 -12.67
N ASN A 73 3.61 11.77 -12.63
CA ASN A 73 2.98 10.47 -12.40
C ASN A 73 3.32 9.79 -11.06
N PHE A 74 3.47 10.58 -9.99
CA PHE A 74 3.71 10.05 -8.64
C PHE A 74 2.71 10.59 -7.64
N THR A 75 2.48 9.82 -6.58
CA THR A 75 1.70 10.21 -5.40
C THR A 75 2.66 10.43 -4.24
N LYS A 76 2.59 11.61 -3.61
CA LYS A 76 3.37 11.88 -2.41
C LYS A 76 2.72 11.19 -1.22
N LEU A 77 3.48 10.32 -0.56
CA LEU A 77 3.04 9.61 0.63
C LEU A 77 3.93 10.00 1.81
N LYS A 78 3.34 10.17 2.99
CA LYS A 78 4.07 10.54 4.20
C LYS A 78 4.63 9.27 4.84
N LEU A 79 5.96 9.16 4.93
CA LEU A 79 6.62 7.99 5.52
C LEU A 79 6.19 7.77 6.98
N GLU A 80 5.95 8.86 7.72
CA GLU A 80 5.49 8.81 9.11
C GLU A 80 4.18 8.03 9.25
N ASN A 81 3.28 8.14 8.28
CA ASN A 81 2.02 7.40 8.28
C ASN A 81 2.24 5.88 8.21
N TYR A 82 3.26 5.44 7.43
CA TYR A 82 3.54 4.00 7.27
C TYR A 82 3.97 3.32 8.57
N ILE A 83 4.55 4.05 9.49
CA ILE A 83 4.99 3.55 10.81
C ILE A 83 3.80 3.36 11.76
N GLU A 84 2.71 4.09 11.51
CA GLU A 84 1.49 4.06 12.35
C GLU A 84 0.46 3.01 11.90
N PHE A 85 0.59 2.47 10.69
CA PHE A 85 -0.35 1.47 10.19
C PHE A 85 -0.23 0.14 10.94
N GLU A 86 -1.37 -0.39 11.36
CA GLU A 86 -1.49 -1.71 11.98
C GLU A 86 -1.89 -2.80 10.98
N SER A 87 -2.55 -2.39 9.88
CA SER A 87 -3.07 -3.31 8.87
C SER A 87 -2.49 -3.04 7.48
N ILE A 88 -2.07 -4.10 6.79
CA ILE A 88 -1.68 -4.03 5.36
C ILE A 88 -2.85 -3.53 4.48
N TYR A 89 -4.09 -3.81 4.86
CA TYR A 89 -5.26 -3.35 4.13
C TYR A 89 -5.42 -1.83 4.26
N THR A 90 -5.13 -1.29 5.44
CA THR A 90 -5.14 0.16 5.67
C THR A 90 -4.09 0.86 4.81
N ILE A 91 -2.88 0.31 4.71
CA ILE A 91 -1.83 0.83 3.80
C ILE A 91 -2.34 0.89 2.36
N ARG A 92 -2.89 -0.20 1.85
CA ARG A 92 -3.40 -0.29 0.47
C ARG A 92 -4.53 0.72 0.20
N PHE A 93 -5.45 0.87 1.15
CA PHE A 93 -6.51 1.88 1.05
C PHE A 93 -5.94 3.29 1.11
N TYR A 94 -5.03 3.60 2.02
CA TYR A 94 -4.37 4.89 2.13
C TYR A 94 -3.70 5.31 0.80
N GLU A 95 -2.89 4.44 0.22
CA GLU A 95 -2.23 4.68 -1.07
C GLU A 95 -3.24 4.93 -2.19
N TRP A 96 -4.31 4.15 -2.23
CA TRP A 96 -5.36 4.28 -3.23
C TRP A 96 -6.18 5.56 -3.07
N LEU A 97 -6.48 5.96 -1.84
CA LEU A 97 -7.19 7.20 -1.54
C LEU A 97 -6.34 8.42 -1.93
N GLU A 98 -5.07 8.46 -1.55
CA GLU A 98 -4.14 9.54 -1.91
C GLU A 98 -3.96 9.66 -3.43
N TYR A 99 -3.83 8.54 -4.13
CA TYR A 99 -3.76 8.52 -5.58
C TYR A 99 -5.01 9.14 -6.22
N ASN A 100 -6.19 8.75 -5.76
CA ASN A 100 -7.45 9.25 -6.33
C ASN A 100 -7.66 10.73 -6.02
N ILE A 101 -7.37 11.20 -4.80
CA ILE A 101 -7.44 12.63 -4.48
C ILE A 101 -6.52 13.45 -5.39
N ASN A 102 -5.31 12.98 -5.64
CA ASN A 102 -4.39 13.70 -6.52
C ASN A 102 -4.95 13.82 -7.95
N ILE A 103 -5.52 12.74 -8.48
CA ILE A 103 -6.19 12.77 -9.79
C ILE A 103 -7.37 13.75 -9.77
N PHE A 104 -8.25 13.69 -8.78
CA PHE A 104 -9.41 14.57 -8.71
C PHE A 104 -9.02 16.04 -8.54
N ASN A 105 -8.02 16.34 -7.72
CA ASN A 105 -7.50 17.71 -7.56
C ASN A 105 -6.93 18.27 -8.85
N ILE A 106 -6.26 17.44 -9.66
CA ILE A 106 -5.69 17.86 -10.94
C ILE A 106 -6.79 18.15 -11.97
N TYR A 107 -7.85 17.34 -12.03
CA TYR A 107 -8.83 17.41 -13.11
C TYR A 107 -10.10 18.20 -12.79
N ASN A 108 -10.57 18.23 -11.53
CA ASN A 108 -11.92 18.72 -11.24
C ASN A 108 -12.00 19.85 -10.21
N ASN A 109 -10.93 20.22 -9.53
CA ASN A 109 -10.95 21.23 -8.45
C ASN A 109 -12.03 20.96 -7.37
N GLN A 110 -12.43 19.69 -7.18
CA GLN A 110 -13.51 19.27 -6.28
C GLN A 110 -12.97 18.87 -4.91
N LYS A 111 -13.69 19.31 -3.88
CA LYS A 111 -13.36 19.07 -2.47
C LYS A 111 -13.53 17.61 -2.03
N TYR A 112 -14.37 16.85 -2.74
CA TYR A 112 -14.70 15.45 -2.45
C TYR A 112 -14.62 14.61 -3.72
N SER A 113 -14.08 13.43 -3.60
CA SER A 113 -14.09 12.45 -4.69
C SER A 113 -14.96 11.27 -4.32
N THR A 114 -15.86 10.92 -5.22
CA THR A 114 -16.70 9.73 -5.09
C THR A 114 -16.38 8.78 -6.23
N ILE A 115 -16.12 7.52 -5.89
CA ILE A 115 -15.76 6.47 -6.83
C ILE A 115 -16.74 5.34 -6.68
N GLU A 116 -17.35 4.90 -7.77
CA GLU A 116 -18.10 3.66 -7.80
C GLU A 116 -17.21 2.55 -8.37
N ILE A 117 -17.10 1.44 -7.62
CA ILE A 117 -16.26 0.30 -8.00
C ILE A 117 -17.01 -1.00 -7.80
N GLU A 118 -16.92 -1.90 -8.78
CA GLU A 118 -17.47 -3.25 -8.70
C GLU A 118 -16.82 -4.03 -7.56
N LEU A 119 -17.63 -4.82 -6.85
CA LEU A 119 -17.16 -5.56 -5.68
C LEU A 119 -15.99 -6.49 -6.00
N ASP A 120 -16.06 -7.21 -7.12
CA ASP A 120 -15.03 -8.19 -7.51
C ASP A 120 -13.68 -7.49 -7.75
N LYS A 121 -13.70 -6.33 -8.42
CA LYS A 121 -12.49 -5.51 -8.64
C LYS A 121 -11.93 -4.95 -7.32
N LEU A 122 -12.82 -4.57 -6.40
CA LEU A 122 -12.41 -4.08 -5.08
C LEU A 122 -11.75 -5.19 -4.27
N VAL A 123 -12.35 -6.39 -4.25
CA VAL A 123 -11.81 -7.56 -3.56
C VAL A 123 -10.46 -7.96 -4.15
N GLU A 124 -10.35 -8.03 -5.47
CA GLU A 124 -9.08 -8.32 -6.15
C GLU A 124 -8.00 -7.29 -5.78
N LYS A 125 -8.32 -6.01 -5.83
CA LYS A 125 -7.37 -4.92 -5.55
C LYS A 125 -6.85 -4.95 -4.12
N PHE A 126 -7.71 -5.15 -3.14
CA PHE A 126 -7.35 -4.97 -1.72
C PHE A 126 -7.08 -6.26 -0.97
N ALA A 127 -7.66 -7.39 -1.38
CA ALA A 127 -7.53 -8.66 -0.67
C ALA A 127 -6.60 -9.67 -1.37
N SER A 128 -6.11 -9.41 -2.58
CA SER A 128 -5.18 -10.32 -3.23
C SER A 128 -3.83 -10.38 -2.49
N SER A 129 -3.25 -11.56 -2.45
CA SER A 129 -1.93 -11.81 -1.90
C SER A 129 -1.13 -12.74 -2.81
N TYR A 130 0.19 -12.62 -2.76
CA TYR A 130 1.05 -13.47 -3.58
C TYR A 130 1.10 -14.89 -3.02
N ASN A 131 0.68 -15.85 -3.84
CA ASN A 131 0.79 -17.26 -3.52
C ASN A 131 2.13 -17.81 -4.01
N HIS A 132 3.07 -18.03 -3.10
CA HIS A 132 4.41 -18.53 -3.41
C HIS A 132 4.43 -19.92 -4.08
N LYS A 133 3.44 -20.77 -3.78
CA LYS A 133 3.35 -22.11 -4.41
C LYS A 133 2.91 -22.01 -5.86
N LYS A 134 1.97 -21.13 -6.16
CA LYS A 134 1.43 -20.93 -7.51
C LYS A 134 2.16 -19.84 -8.29
N LYS A 135 3.08 -19.12 -7.65
CA LYS A 135 3.82 -17.97 -8.22
C LYS A 135 2.94 -16.92 -8.88
N LYS A 136 1.78 -16.61 -8.26
CA LYS A 136 0.84 -15.60 -8.75
C LYS A 136 0.08 -14.94 -7.62
N PHE A 137 -0.45 -13.75 -7.91
CA PHE A 137 -1.42 -13.11 -7.02
C PHE A 137 -2.77 -13.80 -7.13
N GLU A 138 -3.41 -14.03 -5.99
CA GLU A 138 -4.77 -14.57 -5.93
C GLU A 138 -5.51 -14.05 -4.69
N VAL A 139 -6.82 -13.98 -4.80
CA VAL A 139 -7.69 -13.65 -3.67
C VAL A 139 -7.88 -14.89 -2.81
N PRO A 140 -7.59 -14.85 -1.51
CA PRO A 140 -7.93 -15.95 -0.62
C PRO A 140 -9.43 -16.29 -0.68
N PRO A 141 -9.81 -17.57 -0.78
CA PRO A 141 -11.22 -17.97 -0.96
C PRO A 141 -12.17 -17.40 0.11
N SER A 142 -11.66 -17.18 1.33
CA SER A 142 -12.45 -16.59 2.42
C SER A 142 -12.95 -15.17 2.11
N TYR A 143 -12.25 -14.40 1.28
CA TYR A 143 -12.63 -13.03 0.92
C TYR A 143 -13.56 -12.94 -0.30
N LEU A 144 -13.82 -14.04 -0.99
CA LEU A 144 -14.88 -14.11 -2.00
C LEU A 144 -16.27 -14.00 -1.35
N MET A 145 -16.37 -14.28 -0.04
CA MET A 145 -17.57 -13.97 0.74
C MET A 145 -17.55 -12.50 1.16
N TYR A 146 -18.48 -11.69 0.66
CA TYR A 146 -18.56 -10.25 0.95
C TYR A 146 -18.50 -9.93 2.45
N LYS A 147 -19.19 -10.70 3.31
CA LYS A 147 -19.17 -10.52 4.76
C LYS A 147 -17.75 -10.55 5.33
N ASN A 148 -16.91 -11.48 4.85
CA ASN A 148 -15.54 -11.61 5.33
C ASN A 148 -14.67 -10.46 4.81
N PHE A 149 -14.78 -10.12 3.53
CA PHE A 149 -14.11 -8.97 2.94
C PHE A 149 -14.49 -7.68 3.66
N LYS A 150 -15.80 -7.44 3.86
CA LYS A 150 -16.31 -6.28 4.59
C LYS A 150 -15.68 -6.17 5.97
N ASN A 151 -15.79 -7.22 6.79
CA ASN A 151 -15.38 -7.14 8.20
C ASN A 151 -13.86 -7.15 8.40
N LYS A 152 -13.10 -7.87 7.57
CA LYS A 152 -11.67 -8.07 7.78
C LYS A 152 -10.77 -7.16 6.95
N VAL A 153 -11.30 -6.54 5.91
CA VAL A 153 -10.55 -5.69 5.00
C VAL A 153 -11.13 -4.26 5.01
N LEU A 154 -12.38 -4.13 4.61
CA LEU A 154 -12.99 -2.81 4.37
C LEU A 154 -13.20 -2.03 5.68
N GLU A 155 -13.86 -2.63 6.69
CA GLU A 155 -14.10 -1.97 7.97
C GLU A 155 -12.82 -1.77 8.78
N VAL A 156 -11.85 -2.68 8.69
CA VAL A 156 -10.54 -2.51 9.34
C VAL A 156 -9.85 -1.27 8.80
N ALA A 157 -9.73 -1.16 7.47
CA ALA A 157 -9.10 -0.02 6.84
C ALA A 157 -9.86 1.29 7.12
N LYS A 158 -11.19 1.28 6.98
CA LYS A 158 -12.03 2.45 7.24
C LYS A 158 -11.85 2.98 8.66
N ASN A 159 -11.97 2.11 9.66
CA ASN A 159 -11.90 2.51 11.06
C ASN A 159 -10.51 3.01 11.45
N GLU A 160 -9.46 2.34 11.00
CA GLU A 160 -8.09 2.76 11.30
C GLU A 160 -7.76 4.11 10.64
N LEU A 161 -8.11 4.30 9.36
CA LEU A 161 -7.92 5.57 8.67
C LEU A 161 -8.66 6.71 9.35
N LYS A 162 -9.92 6.50 9.70
CA LYS A 162 -10.75 7.52 10.38
C LYS A 162 -10.22 7.91 11.76
N ALA A 163 -9.63 6.95 12.47
CA ALA A 163 -9.13 7.16 13.84
C ALA A 163 -7.75 7.83 13.89
N LYS A 164 -6.87 7.55 12.92
CA LYS A 164 -5.44 7.89 13.03
C LYS A 164 -4.93 8.86 11.96
N PHE A 165 -5.64 9.00 10.82
CA PHE A 165 -5.10 9.71 9.66
C PHE A 165 -5.98 10.88 9.24
N ASP A 166 -5.42 11.75 8.41
CA ASP A 166 -6.09 12.94 7.87
C ASP A 166 -6.97 12.64 6.63
N ILE A 167 -6.86 11.42 6.09
CA ILE A 167 -7.67 10.92 4.97
C ILE A 167 -8.36 9.63 5.37
N TYR A 168 -9.64 9.53 5.06
CA TYR A 168 -10.46 8.35 5.30
C TYR A 168 -11.56 8.23 4.25
N PHE A 169 -12.39 7.22 4.33
CA PHE A 169 -13.51 7.04 3.42
C PHE A 169 -14.76 6.57 4.13
N GLU A 170 -15.89 6.90 3.55
CA GLU A 170 -17.19 6.28 3.83
C GLU A 170 -17.67 5.56 2.57
N TYR A 171 -18.59 4.62 2.71
CA TYR A 171 -19.10 3.90 1.55
C TYR A 171 -20.56 3.53 1.67
N GLU A 172 -21.22 3.39 0.51
CA GLU A 172 -22.59 2.92 0.34
C GLU A 172 -22.59 1.64 -0.49
N GLU A 173 -23.37 0.64 -0.05
CA GLU A 173 -23.56 -0.62 -0.78
C GLU A 173 -24.60 -0.46 -1.89
N LYS A 174 -24.23 -0.78 -3.12
CA LYS A 174 -25.15 -0.88 -4.25
C LYS A 174 -25.52 -2.35 -4.46
N LYS A 175 -26.81 -2.65 -4.33
CA LYS A 175 -27.32 -4.03 -4.41
C LYS A 175 -28.13 -4.24 -5.68
N VAL A 176 -27.96 -5.44 -6.25
CA VAL A 176 -28.81 -5.97 -7.32
C VAL A 176 -29.32 -7.33 -6.86
N ASN A 177 -30.62 -7.53 -6.86
CA ASN A 177 -31.27 -8.77 -6.41
C ASN A 177 -30.75 -9.23 -5.01
N ARG A 178 -30.70 -8.34 -4.03
CA ARG A 178 -30.23 -8.56 -2.66
C ARG A 178 -28.71 -8.79 -2.50
N ALA A 179 -27.96 -8.95 -3.57
CA ALA A 179 -26.51 -9.10 -3.54
C ALA A 179 -25.81 -7.76 -3.74
N VAL A 180 -24.77 -7.48 -2.97
CA VAL A 180 -23.90 -6.31 -3.17
C VAL A 180 -23.11 -6.52 -4.45
N LYS A 181 -23.18 -5.56 -5.38
CA LYS A 181 -22.50 -5.62 -6.69
C LYS A 181 -21.42 -4.56 -6.85
N SER A 182 -21.62 -3.40 -6.26
CA SER A 182 -20.63 -2.32 -6.24
C SER A 182 -20.67 -1.56 -4.93
N LEU A 183 -19.61 -0.83 -4.64
CA LEU A 183 -19.54 0.14 -3.56
C LEU A 183 -19.31 1.53 -4.14
N LYS A 184 -20.07 2.49 -3.63
CA LYS A 184 -19.85 3.91 -3.85
C LYS A 184 -19.00 4.43 -2.69
N ILE A 185 -17.73 4.70 -2.93
CA ILE A 185 -16.76 5.13 -1.94
C ILE A 185 -16.60 6.65 -2.03
N THR A 186 -16.81 7.34 -0.91
CA THR A 186 -16.59 8.78 -0.79
C THR A 186 -15.33 9.01 0.02
N ILE A 187 -14.36 9.72 -0.55
CA ILE A 187 -13.09 10.04 0.09
C ILE A 187 -13.25 11.36 0.83
N LEU A 188 -12.81 11.42 2.08
CA LEU A 188 -12.97 12.51 3.00
C LEU A 188 -11.62 12.88 3.64
N LYS A 189 -11.45 14.17 3.98
CA LYS A 189 -10.31 14.64 4.79
C LYS A 189 -10.78 15.12 6.15
N ASN A 190 -10.01 14.82 7.21
CA ASN A 190 -10.23 15.38 8.53
C ASN A 190 -10.05 16.92 8.47
N GLY A 191 -11.05 17.67 8.93
CA GLY A 191 -11.10 19.13 8.79
C GLY A 191 -12.15 19.62 7.80
N ASP A 192 -12.63 18.77 6.91
CA ASP A 192 -13.80 19.02 6.09
C ASP A 192 -15.05 18.54 6.83
N LYS A 193 -15.58 19.39 7.73
CA LYS A 193 -16.92 19.16 8.28
C LYS A 193 -17.91 19.25 7.13
N ILE A 194 -18.68 18.19 6.92
CA ILE A 194 -19.87 18.16 6.06
C ILE A 194 -20.92 19.12 6.61
#